data_b5dfc1a8043aa0ede9139a2aed5a6635
#
_entry.id   b5dfc1a8043aa0ede9139a2aed5a6635
#
_cell.length_a   1.000
_cell.length_b   1.000
_cell.length_c   1.000
_cell.angle_alpha   90.00
_cell.angle_beta   90.00
_cell.angle_gamma   90.00
#
_symmetry.space_group_name_H-M   'P 1'
#
loop_
_entity.id
_entity.type
_entity.pdbx_description
1 polymer ?
#
loop_
_entity_poly.entity_id
_entity_poly.type
_entity_poly.pdbx_seq_one_letter_code
_entity_poly.pdbx_strand_id
1 'polypeptide(L)'
;MEKRNQAAKLLIGLAIVIFALLLLGGVVGGKNLVFKLARTTPLTTGDVTYKTVDAPVATSKDGTVNAADWAAAYPEIVATMGDNKKNSYIVDYLEQDPYLKNIYEGFGFAKEYGSARGHEYTLEDVAKTARPHALANCLTCKTPNFAKLVNDQGVSAYTMPFDEAMALMEENVSCYTCHGNEAGNKGQLVVTHSYVNTALGENVSTIDPATLSCGQCHIEYYFTPADKETMMPYSSVEEMTPEAILAYYDAMDFADWTQESTGAKLLKAQHPEMETYLTGKHAKLLNCAFNSFAPVLSWVQSAKSMAS
;
A
#
# COMPACT_ATOMS: atom_id res chain seq x y z
N MET A 1 -5.49 71.14 -3.25
CA MET A 1 -6.11 69.76 -3.11
C MET A 1 -5.43 68.74 -3.98
N GLU A 2 -5.06 69.02 -5.20
CA GLU A 2 -4.50 68.09 -6.17
C GLU A 2 -3.14 67.48 -5.76
N LYS A 3 -2.17 68.26 -5.26
CA LYS A 3 -0.86 67.77 -4.81
C LYS A 3 -0.97 66.81 -3.61
N ARG A 4 -1.97 66.99 -2.73
CA ARG A 4 -2.22 66.11 -1.57
C ARG A 4 -2.80 64.75 -2.00
N ASN A 5 -3.61 64.74 -3.06
CA ASN A 5 -4.14 63.53 -3.65
C ASN A 5 -3.07 62.75 -4.42
N GLN A 6 -2.13 63.40 -5.08
CA GLN A 6 -1.01 62.74 -5.74
C GLN A 6 -0.07 62.09 -4.75
N ALA A 7 0.28 62.75 -3.65
CA ALA A 7 1.10 62.20 -2.58
C ALA A 7 0.44 60.96 -1.91
N ALA A 8 -0.89 61.01 -1.67
CA ALA A 8 -1.62 59.88 -1.12
C ALA A 8 -1.63 58.65 -2.07
N LYS A 9 -1.82 58.88 -3.36
CA LYS A 9 -1.75 57.80 -4.38
C LYS A 9 -0.35 57.18 -4.45
N LEU A 10 0.70 57.99 -4.32
CA LEU A 10 2.08 57.52 -4.34
C LEU A 10 2.40 56.68 -3.09
N LEU A 11 1.93 57.07 -1.91
CA LEU A 11 2.10 56.33 -0.68
C LEU A 11 1.35 55.00 -0.67
N ILE A 12 0.13 54.98 -1.21
CA ILE A 12 -0.66 53.74 -1.37
C ILE A 12 0.04 52.79 -2.34
N GLY A 13 0.53 53.28 -3.48
CA GLY A 13 1.30 52.48 -4.43
C GLY A 13 2.56 51.88 -3.82
N LEU A 14 3.31 52.68 -3.05
CA LEU A 14 4.52 52.18 -2.36
C LEU A 14 4.19 51.11 -1.30
N ALA A 15 3.12 51.31 -0.54
CA ALA A 15 2.67 50.34 0.45
C ALA A 15 2.27 49.00 -0.18
N ILE A 16 1.59 49.02 -1.34
CA ILE A 16 1.24 47.81 -2.09
C ILE A 16 2.48 47.09 -2.58
N VAL A 17 3.48 47.82 -3.10
CA VAL A 17 4.74 47.22 -3.58
C VAL A 17 5.51 46.60 -2.42
N ILE A 18 5.61 47.29 -1.27
CA ILE A 18 6.28 46.76 -0.07
C ILE A 18 5.56 45.52 0.43
N PHE A 19 4.23 45.52 0.46
CA PHE A 19 3.44 44.38 0.89
C PHE A 19 3.62 43.16 -0.07
N ALA A 20 3.65 43.41 -1.38
CA ALA A 20 3.92 42.40 -2.37
C ALA A 20 5.34 41.81 -2.25
N LEU A 21 6.34 42.64 -1.98
CA LEU A 21 7.73 42.22 -1.74
C LEU A 21 7.86 41.43 -0.43
N LEU A 22 7.13 41.80 0.62
CA LEU A 22 7.09 41.03 1.88
C LEU A 22 6.42 39.69 1.71
N LEU A 23 5.33 39.61 0.92
CA LEU A 23 4.69 38.32 0.59
C LEU A 23 5.61 37.45 -0.25
N LEU A 24 6.28 37.98 -1.27
CA LEU A 24 7.24 37.25 -2.08
C LEU A 24 8.47 36.81 -1.26
N GLY A 25 9.00 37.70 -0.42
CA GLY A 25 10.09 37.41 0.50
C GLY A 25 9.71 36.35 1.54
N GLY A 26 8.49 36.39 2.07
CA GLY A 26 7.94 35.42 3.00
C GLY A 26 7.76 34.04 2.35
N VAL A 27 7.26 34.00 1.11
CA VAL A 27 7.10 32.74 0.35
C VAL A 27 8.46 32.15 -0.03
N VAL A 28 9.41 32.97 -0.49
CA VAL A 28 10.76 32.52 -0.85
C VAL A 28 11.57 32.18 0.39
N GLY A 29 11.50 33.00 1.46
CA GLY A 29 12.15 32.70 2.72
C GLY A 29 11.58 31.50 3.43
N GLY A 30 10.25 31.36 3.44
CA GLY A 30 9.56 30.17 4.00
C GLY A 30 9.92 28.89 3.27
N LYS A 31 9.93 28.89 1.94
CA LYS A 31 10.38 27.74 1.15
C LYS A 31 11.85 27.39 1.41
N ASN A 32 12.73 28.39 1.48
CA ASN A 32 14.14 28.15 1.80
C ASN A 32 14.34 27.67 3.25
N LEU A 33 13.53 28.14 4.21
CA LEU A 33 13.59 27.69 5.60
C LEU A 33 13.08 26.24 5.74
N VAL A 34 11.97 25.89 5.09
CA VAL A 34 11.45 24.51 5.06
C VAL A 34 12.43 23.58 4.35
N PHE A 35 13.00 23.99 3.21
CA PHE A 35 14.05 23.21 2.51
C PHE A 35 15.35 23.12 3.33
N LYS A 36 15.72 24.13 4.08
CA LYS A 36 16.89 24.12 4.94
C LYS A 36 16.67 23.27 6.19
N LEU A 37 15.47 23.33 6.81
CA LEU A 37 15.06 22.44 7.89
C LEU A 37 14.98 20.97 7.43
N ALA A 38 14.44 20.70 6.24
CA ALA A 38 14.44 19.36 5.67
C ALA A 38 15.85 18.84 5.31
N ARG A 39 16.83 19.74 5.07
CA ARG A 39 18.22 19.36 4.79
C ARG A 39 19.13 19.31 6.03
N THR A 40 18.78 19.99 7.13
CA THR A 40 19.68 20.14 8.29
C THR A 40 19.33 19.29 9.50
N THR A 41 18.22 18.60 9.46
CA THR A 41 18.04 17.40 10.26
C THR A 41 18.19 16.20 9.33
N PRO A 42 19.39 15.60 9.17
CA PRO A 42 19.38 14.19 8.99
C PRO A 42 18.53 13.68 10.16
N LEU A 43 17.53 12.88 9.91
CA LEU A 43 17.16 11.87 10.85
C LEU A 43 18.50 11.13 11.09
N THR A 44 19.30 11.63 12.02
CA THR A 44 20.23 10.77 12.72
C THR A 44 19.27 9.77 13.33
N THR A 45 19.04 8.67 12.65
CA THR A 45 18.87 7.42 13.32
C THR A 45 20.07 7.41 14.28
N GLY A 46 19.88 7.98 15.48
CA GLY A 46 20.79 7.74 16.58
C GLY A 46 20.99 6.26 16.55
N ASP A 47 22.17 5.76 16.86
CA ASP A 47 22.46 4.34 16.86
C ASP A 47 21.29 3.60 17.53
N VAL A 48 20.28 3.24 16.72
CA VAL A 48 19.18 2.41 17.18
C VAL A 48 19.81 1.06 17.31
N THR A 49 20.29 0.78 18.51
CA THR A 49 20.85 -0.52 18.85
C THR A 49 19.67 -1.47 18.88
N TYR A 50 19.32 -2.03 17.73
CA TYR A 50 18.31 -3.08 17.66
C TYR A 50 18.76 -4.24 18.54
N LYS A 51 18.02 -4.45 19.62
CA LYS A 51 18.25 -5.59 20.50
C LYS A 51 17.71 -6.84 19.79
N THR A 52 18.53 -7.83 19.61
CA THR A 52 18.06 -9.16 19.19
C THR A 52 17.21 -9.75 20.32
N VAL A 53 16.03 -10.24 19.96
CA VAL A 53 15.10 -10.93 20.85
C VAL A 53 14.83 -12.29 20.23
N ASP A 54 14.96 -13.35 21.05
CA ASP A 54 14.63 -14.69 20.59
C ASP A 54 13.16 -14.78 20.21
N ALA A 55 12.87 -15.54 19.14
CA ALA A 55 11.50 -15.76 18.71
C ALA A 55 10.71 -16.46 19.83
N PRO A 56 9.51 -15.95 20.17
CA PRO A 56 8.62 -16.65 21.09
C PRO A 56 8.22 -18.01 20.51
N VAL A 57 7.72 -18.88 21.37
CA VAL A 57 7.11 -20.15 20.90
C VAL A 57 5.82 -19.79 20.16
N ALA A 58 5.73 -20.23 18.91
CA ALA A 58 4.53 -20.03 18.11
C ALA A 58 3.33 -20.71 18.75
N THR A 59 2.22 -19.98 18.89
CA THR A 59 0.93 -20.52 19.36
C THR A 59 0.02 -20.93 18.22
N SER A 60 0.30 -20.49 16.99
CA SER A 60 -0.45 -20.88 15.79
C SER A 60 -0.28 -22.34 15.44
N LYS A 61 -1.26 -22.91 14.73
CA LYS A 61 -1.23 -24.32 14.28
C LYS A 61 -0.24 -24.58 13.16
N ASP A 62 0.08 -23.57 12.35
CA ASP A 62 0.99 -23.67 11.21
C ASP A 62 2.44 -23.29 11.56
N GLY A 63 2.72 -22.92 12.82
CA GLY A 63 4.05 -22.56 13.30
C GLY A 63 4.44 -21.10 13.00
N THR A 64 3.53 -20.26 12.52
CA THR A 64 3.77 -18.81 12.45
C THR A 64 3.75 -18.20 13.85
N VAL A 65 4.68 -17.30 14.13
CA VAL A 65 4.68 -16.54 15.40
C VAL A 65 3.75 -15.36 15.26
N ASN A 66 2.60 -15.42 15.94
CA ASN A 66 1.54 -14.43 15.87
C ASN A 66 1.95 -13.10 16.53
N ALA A 67 1.28 -12.01 16.17
CA ALA A 67 1.50 -10.71 16.81
C ALA A 67 1.30 -10.77 18.34
N ALA A 68 0.34 -11.57 18.81
CA ALA A 68 0.11 -11.77 20.24
C ALA A 68 1.29 -12.45 20.96
N ASP A 69 2.00 -13.36 20.29
CA ASP A 69 3.19 -14.02 20.83
C ASP A 69 4.34 -13.01 21.02
N TRP A 70 4.44 -12.00 20.14
CA TRP A 70 5.42 -10.93 20.23
C TRP A 70 5.09 -9.84 21.25
N ALA A 71 3.88 -9.82 21.80
CA ALA A 71 3.41 -8.72 22.66
C ALA A 71 4.28 -8.50 23.92
N ALA A 72 4.90 -9.56 24.45
CA ALA A 72 5.82 -9.41 25.60
C ALA A 72 7.14 -8.70 25.24
N ALA A 73 7.63 -8.89 24.00
CA ALA A 73 8.86 -8.29 23.51
C ALA A 73 8.64 -6.88 22.92
N TYR A 74 7.49 -6.69 22.24
CA TYR A 74 7.15 -5.47 21.50
C TYR A 74 5.74 -4.96 21.83
N PRO A 75 5.44 -4.63 23.10
CA PRO A 75 4.07 -4.29 23.53
C PRO A 75 3.51 -3.05 22.83
N GLU A 76 4.37 -2.04 22.60
CA GLU A 76 3.96 -0.79 21.94
C GLU A 76 3.64 -0.99 20.46
N ILE A 77 4.42 -1.83 19.75
CA ILE A 77 4.20 -2.13 18.34
C ILE A 77 2.88 -2.89 18.16
N VAL A 78 2.66 -3.92 18.97
CA VAL A 78 1.42 -4.71 18.93
C VAL A 78 0.20 -3.85 19.29
N ALA A 79 0.33 -2.96 20.28
CA ALA A 79 -0.73 -2.00 20.61
C ALA A 79 -1.03 -1.04 19.45
N THR A 80 0.01 -0.52 18.80
CA THR A 80 -0.14 0.40 17.65
C THR A 80 -0.79 -0.29 16.44
N MET A 81 -0.45 -1.56 16.19
CA MET A 81 -1.16 -2.36 15.16
C MET A 81 -2.65 -2.44 15.47
N GLY A 82 -3.01 -2.75 16.73
CA GLY A 82 -4.41 -2.81 17.16
C GLY A 82 -5.16 -1.48 17.03
N ASP A 83 -4.46 -0.34 17.03
CA ASP A 83 -5.05 0.98 16.85
C ASP A 83 -5.70 1.16 15.46
N ASN A 84 -5.30 0.37 14.46
CA ASN A 84 -5.97 0.35 13.14
C ASN A 84 -7.46 -0.02 13.24
N LYS A 85 -7.89 -0.71 14.29
CA LYS A 85 -9.32 -0.99 14.57
C LYS A 85 -10.17 0.27 14.77
N LYS A 86 -9.55 1.42 15.02
CA LYS A 86 -10.25 2.71 15.12
C LYS A 86 -10.87 3.14 13.79
N ASN A 87 -10.33 2.69 12.65
CA ASN A 87 -10.85 2.97 11.31
C ASN A 87 -11.86 1.92 10.88
N SER A 88 -13.03 1.87 11.56
CA SER A 88 -14.04 0.83 11.32
C SER A 88 -15.06 1.17 10.23
N TYR A 89 -15.06 2.39 9.69
CA TYR A 89 -16.02 2.81 8.67
C TYR A 89 -15.57 2.40 7.27
N ILE A 90 -16.55 2.07 6.43
CA ILE A 90 -16.34 1.80 4.99
C ILE A 90 -17.10 2.87 4.21
N VAL A 91 -16.41 3.52 3.27
CA VAL A 91 -17.06 4.35 2.26
C VAL A 91 -17.48 3.44 1.12
N ASP A 92 -18.76 3.41 0.81
CA ASP A 92 -19.27 2.70 -0.37
C ASP A 92 -19.09 3.57 -1.62
N TYR A 93 -18.13 3.20 -2.45
CA TYR A 93 -17.85 3.92 -3.70
C TYR A 93 -18.96 3.78 -4.73
N LEU A 94 -19.75 2.69 -4.70
CA LEU A 94 -20.88 2.50 -5.62
C LEU A 94 -22.09 3.35 -5.21
N GLU A 95 -22.16 3.76 -3.96
CA GLU A 95 -23.16 4.72 -3.47
C GLU A 95 -22.70 6.15 -3.76
N GLN A 96 -21.42 6.45 -3.56
CA GLN A 96 -20.82 7.75 -3.84
C GLN A 96 -20.83 8.08 -5.34
N ASP A 97 -20.45 7.11 -6.17
CA ASP A 97 -20.31 7.23 -7.62
C ASP A 97 -21.07 6.10 -8.36
N PRO A 98 -22.40 6.17 -8.48
CA PRO A 98 -23.22 5.07 -8.97
C PRO A 98 -22.89 4.60 -10.39
N TYR A 99 -22.30 5.45 -11.25
CA TYR A 99 -21.88 5.07 -12.60
C TYR A 99 -20.72 4.05 -12.62
N LEU A 100 -20.01 3.86 -11.51
CA LEU A 100 -18.99 2.80 -11.38
C LEU A 100 -19.60 1.41 -11.60
N LYS A 101 -20.88 1.21 -11.29
CA LYS A 101 -21.58 -0.05 -11.58
C LYS A 101 -21.58 -0.37 -13.06
N ASN A 102 -21.72 0.65 -13.92
CA ASN A 102 -21.67 0.47 -15.38
C ASN A 102 -20.26 0.18 -15.87
N ILE A 103 -19.23 0.81 -15.27
CA ILE A 103 -17.83 0.55 -15.61
C ILE A 103 -17.47 -0.89 -15.28
N TYR A 104 -17.86 -1.36 -14.08
CA TYR A 104 -17.57 -2.70 -13.61
C TYR A 104 -18.63 -3.76 -13.94
N GLU A 105 -19.53 -3.48 -14.89
CA GLU A 105 -20.57 -4.42 -15.32
C GLU A 105 -19.94 -5.75 -15.78
N GLY A 106 -20.41 -6.87 -15.21
CA GLY A 106 -19.81 -8.20 -15.41
C GLY A 106 -18.67 -8.54 -14.46
N PHE A 107 -18.20 -7.60 -13.63
CA PHE A 107 -17.12 -7.81 -12.68
C PHE A 107 -17.59 -7.69 -11.22
N GLY A 108 -16.86 -8.33 -10.30
CA GLY A 108 -17.24 -8.36 -8.88
C GLY A 108 -17.37 -6.98 -8.23
N PHE A 109 -16.62 -5.98 -8.70
CA PHE A 109 -16.68 -4.61 -8.19
C PHE A 109 -17.99 -3.87 -8.52
N ALA A 110 -18.79 -4.35 -9.46
CA ALA A 110 -20.15 -3.84 -9.65
C ALA A 110 -21.11 -4.21 -8.51
N LYS A 111 -20.78 -5.24 -7.72
CA LYS A 111 -21.58 -5.71 -6.58
C LYS A 111 -21.18 -5.05 -5.26
N GLU A 112 -19.87 -4.83 -5.09
CA GLU A 112 -19.31 -4.23 -3.88
C GLU A 112 -17.98 -3.57 -4.22
N TYR A 113 -17.87 -2.29 -3.90
CA TYR A 113 -16.64 -1.53 -4.02
C TYR A 113 -16.56 -0.50 -2.89
N GLY A 114 -15.90 -0.88 -1.81
CA GLY A 114 -15.73 -0.04 -0.63
C GLY A 114 -14.28 0.30 -0.34
N SER A 115 -14.08 1.32 0.50
CA SER A 115 -12.75 1.68 1.02
C SER A 115 -12.23 0.58 1.95
N ALA A 116 -10.91 0.33 1.90
CA ALA A 116 -10.26 -0.57 2.85
C ALA A 116 -10.23 0.04 4.25
N ARG A 117 -10.44 -0.80 5.28
CA ARG A 117 -10.36 -0.42 6.69
C ARG A 117 -8.97 -0.59 7.31
N GLY A 118 -8.02 -1.17 6.57
CA GLY A 118 -6.67 -1.44 7.01
C GLY A 118 -6.43 -2.90 7.44
N HIS A 119 -5.21 -3.19 7.85
CA HIS A 119 -4.71 -4.55 8.05
C HIS A 119 -5.48 -5.36 9.11
N GLU A 120 -5.99 -4.72 10.14
CA GLU A 120 -6.75 -5.36 11.23
C GLU A 120 -8.13 -5.89 10.84
N TYR A 121 -8.59 -5.59 9.61
CA TYR A 121 -9.89 -6.02 9.10
C TYR A 121 -9.81 -6.93 7.88
N THR A 122 -8.60 -7.33 7.46
CA THR A 122 -8.39 -8.02 6.18
C THR A 122 -9.16 -9.34 6.07
N LEU A 123 -9.20 -10.15 7.12
CA LEU A 123 -9.96 -11.40 7.13
C LEU A 123 -11.46 -11.17 7.25
N GLU A 124 -11.88 -10.22 8.10
CA GLU A 124 -13.29 -9.88 8.24
C GLU A 124 -13.88 -9.36 6.94
N ASP A 125 -13.16 -8.46 6.26
CA ASP A 125 -13.63 -7.84 5.02
C ASP A 125 -13.69 -8.83 3.88
N VAL A 126 -12.68 -9.70 3.73
CA VAL A 126 -12.71 -10.71 2.67
C VAL A 126 -13.77 -11.78 2.90
N ALA A 127 -14.07 -12.13 4.16
CA ALA A 127 -15.11 -13.10 4.50
C ALA A 127 -16.52 -12.56 4.26
N LYS A 128 -16.73 -11.25 4.40
CA LYS A 128 -18.05 -10.60 4.28
C LYS A 128 -18.33 -10.01 2.90
N THR A 129 -17.36 -10.00 2.00
CA THR A 129 -17.51 -9.36 0.69
C THR A 129 -18.62 -10.01 -0.15
N ALA A 130 -19.44 -9.17 -0.79
CA ALA A 130 -20.43 -9.62 -1.79
C ALA A 130 -19.81 -9.98 -3.15
N ARG A 131 -18.50 -9.74 -3.32
CA ARG A 131 -17.78 -10.14 -4.53
C ARG A 131 -17.60 -11.66 -4.56
N PRO A 132 -17.60 -12.30 -5.76
CA PRO A 132 -17.32 -13.73 -5.86
C PRO A 132 -15.95 -14.07 -5.29
N HIS A 133 -15.88 -15.02 -4.35
CA HIS A 133 -14.65 -15.46 -3.69
C HIS A 133 -14.70 -16.97 -3.38
N ALA A 134 -14.93 -17.77 -4.43
CA ALA A 134 -15.07 -19.21 -4.27
C ALA A 134 -13.74 -19.93 -3.92
N LEU A 135 -12.60 -19.35 -4.22
CA LEU A 135 -11.28 -19.93 -4.06
C LEU A 135 -10.39 -19.11 -3.13
N ALA A 136 -9.41 -19.78 -2.57
CA ALA A 136 -8.50 -19.25 -1.55
C ALA A 136 -7.53 -18.16 -2.05
N ASN A 137 -7.35 -18.00 -3.37
CA ASN A 137 -6.52 -16.94 -3.95
C ASN A 137 -6.88 -15.53 -3.44
N CYS A 138 -8.14 -15.31 -3.02
CA CYS A 138 -8.56 -14.06 -2.38
C CYS A 138 -7.88 -13.79 -1.03
N LEU A 139 -7.26 -14.79 -0.41
CA LEU A 139 -6.55 -14.67 0.88
C LEU A 139 -5.08 -14.24 0.75
N THR A 140 -4.52 -14.17 -0.45
CA THR A 140 -3.09 -13.95 -0.70
C THR A 140 -2.51 -12.79 0.11
N CYS A 141 -3.13 -11.62 0.08
CA CYS A 141 -2.65 -10.42 0.76
C CYS A 141 -3.46 -10.09 2.03
N LYS A 142 -4.04 -11.09 2.71
CA LYS A 142 -4.95 -10.88 3.84
C LYS A 142 -4.44 -11.40 5.17
N THR A 143 -3.50 -12.36 5.13
CA THR A 143 -3.07 -13.09 6.31
C THR A 143 -1.71 -13.75 6.06
N PRO A 144 -0.83 -13.81 7.09
CA PRO A 144 0.44 -14.55 7.00
C PRO A 144 0.24 -16.06 6.85
N ASN A 145 -0.84 -16.59 7.42
CA ASN A 145 -1.10 -18.03 7.36
C ASN A 145 -1.30 -18.52 5.91
N PHE A 146 -1.90 -17.70 5.04
CA PHE A 146 -2.05 -18.11 3.63
C PHE A 146 -0.71 -18.07 2.88
N ALA A 147 0.15 -17.07 3.14
CA ALA A 147 1.50 -17.06 2.58
C ALA A 147 2.30 -18.30 3.02
N LYS A 148 2.18 -18.67 4.30
CA LYS A 148 2.78 -19.90 4.84
C LYS A 148 2.20 -21.15 4.17
N LEU A 149 0.88 -21.22 3.99
CA LEU A 149 0.19 -22.33 3.34
C LEU A 149 0.67 -22.53 1.90
N VAL A 150 0.80 -21.42 1.14
CA VAL A 150 1.34 -21.45 -0.23
C VAL A 150 2.79 -21.92 -0.25
N ASN A 151 3.61 -21.45 0.68
CA ASN A 151 5.02 -21.85 0.76
C ASN A 151 5.17 -23.35 1.11
N ASP A 152 4.25 -23.91 1.89
CA ASP A 152 4.28 -25.32 2.29
C ASP A 152 3.68 -26.25 1.24
N GLN A 153 2.59 -25.85 0.57
CA GLN A 153 1.80 -26.71 -0.32
C GLN A 153 1.94 -26.36 -1.81
N GLY A 154 2.57 -25.22 -2.12
CA GLY A 154 2.70 -24.73 -3.49
C GLY A 154 1.39 -24.16 -4.05
N VAL A 155 1.32 -24.07 -5.37
CA VAL A 155 0.23 -23.41 -6.11
C VAL A 155 -1.15 -24.03 -5.87
N SER A 156 -1.23 -25.29 -5.43
CA SER A 156 -2.51 -25.95 -5.12
C SER A 156 -3.30 -25.24 -4.00
N ALA A 157 -2.62 -24.50 -3.12
CA ALA A 157 -3.26 -23.69 -2.08
C ALA A 157 -4.21 -22.63 -2.65
N TYR A 158 -3.90 -22.05 -3.81
CA TYR A 158 -4.72 -20.99 -4.42
C TYR A 158 -6.10 -21.49 -4.88
N THR A 159 -6.21 -22.77 -5.23
CA THR A 159 -7.44 -23.39 -5.72
C THR A 159 -8.23 -24.14 -4.65
N MET A 160 -7.80 -24.10 -3.39
CA MET A 160 -8.61 -24.62 -2.28
C MET A 160 -9.96 -23.87 -2.23
N PRO A 161 -11.07 -24.56 -1.82
CA PRO A 161 -12.30 -23.84 -1.49
C PRO A 161 -12.05 -22.75 -0.45
N PHE A 162 -12.64 -21.57 -0.65
CA PHE A 162 -12.40 -20.41 0.22
C PHE A 162 -12.66 -20.72 1.70
N ASP A 163 -13.80 -21.35 2.00
CA ASP A 163 -14.20 -21.62 3.40
C ASP A 163 -13.24 -22.63 4.08
N GLU A 164 -12.71 -23.58 3.33
CA GLU A 164 -11.73 -24.54 3.86
C GLU A 164 -10.40 -23.84 4.19
N ALA A 165 -9.92 -23.01 3.28
CA ALA A 165 -8.71 -22.22 3.51
C ALA A 165 -8.91 -21.20 4.64
N MET A 166 -10.05 -20.49 4.65
CA MET A 166 -10.37 -19.50 5.67
C MET A 166 -10.40 -20.08 7.08
N ALA A 167 -10.82 -21.34 7.24
CA ALA A 167 -10.81 -22.05 8.52
C ALA A 167 -9.39 -22.31 9.08
N LEU A 168 -8.36 -22.17 8.23
CA LEU A 168 -6.95 -22.29 8.62
C LEU A 168 -6.30 -20.95 8.99
N MET A 169 -6.95 -19.82 8.70
CA MET A 169 -6.41 -18.49 8.93
C MET A 169 -6.64 -18.09 10.39
N GLU A 170 -5.59 -17.68 11.08
CA GLU A 170 -5.63 -17.39 12.51
C GLU A 170 -5.45 -15.91 12.84
N GLU A 171 -4.80 -15.13 11.95
CA GLU A 171 -4.62 -13.70 12.17
C GLU A 171 -4.64 -12.88 10.87
N ASN A 172 -4.93 -11.60 11.01
CA ASN A 172 -4.82 -10.61 9.94
C ASN A 172 -3.35 -10.38 9.55
N VAL A 173 -3.08 -9.46 8.62
CA VAL A 173 -1.72 -9.03 8.29
C VAL A 173 -0.98 -8.62 9.57
N SER A 174 0.15 -9.26 9.86
CA SER A 174 0.86 -9.12 11.13
C SER A 174 2.38 -9.16 10.98
N CYS A 175 3.10 -9.32 12.07
CA CYS A 175 4.57 -9.36 12.12
C CYS A 175 5.16 -10.34 11.11
N TYR A 176 4.61 -11.55 11.04
CA TYR A 176 5.10 -12.60 10.14
C TYR A 176 5.10 -12.17 8.68
N THR A 177 4.11 -11.41 8.25
CA THR A 177 4.00 -10.96 6.84
C THR A 177 5.26 -10.25 6.34
N CYS A 178 5.91 -9.46 7.20
CA CYS A 178 7.11 -8.69 6.84
C CYS A 178 8.42 -9.29 7.39
N HIS A 179 8.36 -10.09 8.45
CA HIS A 179 9.53 -10.54 9.20
C HIS A 179 9.68 -12.07 9.23
N GLY A 180 8.69 -12.83 8.77
CA GLY A 180 8.63 -14.25 9.06
C GLY A 180 8.60 -14.47 10.58
N ASN A 181 9.26 -15.53 11.05
CA ASN A 181 9.43 -15.75 12.49
C ASN A 181 10.65 -15.01 13.08
N GLU A 182 11.28 -14.09 12.31
CA GLU A 182 12.53 -13.43 12.65
C GLU A 182 12.36 -11.96 13.08
N ALA A 183 11.17 -11.55 13.48
CA ALA A 183 10.89 -10.16 13.90
C ALA A 183 11.84 -9.68 15.03
N GLY A 184 12.31 -10.60 15.87
CA GLY A 184 13.32 -10.32 16.92
C GLY A 184 14.74 -10.18 16.42
N ASN A 185 15.06 -10.52 15.18
CA ASN A 185 16.41 -10.45 14.63
C ASN A 185 16.67 -9.07 14.02
N LYS A 186 16.88 -8.07 14.90
CA LYS A 186 17.20 -6.67 14.53
C LYS A 186 16.21 -6.05 13.53
N GLY A 187 14.93 -6.47 13.56
CA GLY A 187 13.92 -6.01 12.64
C GLY A 187 14.15 -6.44 11.19
N GLN A 188 14.82 -7.58 10.97
CA GLN A 188 15.06 -8.12 9.63
C GLN A 188 13.74 -8.22 8.84
N LEU A 189 13.74 -7.67 7.63
CA LEU A 189 12.64 -7.74 6.69
C LEU A 189 12.86 -8.89 5.71
N VAL A 190 11.79 -9.60 5.40
CA VAL A 190 11.80 -10.73 4.47
C VAL A 190 10.61 -10.66 3.52
N VAL A 191 10.74 -11.29 2.37
CA VAL A 191 9.63 -11.51 1.44
C VAL A 191 9.02 -12.88 1.77
N THR A 192 7.81 -12.89 2.31
CA THR A 192 7.10 -14.12 2.69
C THR A 192 6.25 -14.70 1.57
N HIS A 193 5.89 -13.91 0.59
CA HIS A 193 5.09 -14.32 -0.56
C HIS A 193 5.99 -14.85 -1.69
N SER A 194 5.92 -16.14 -1.98
CA SER A 194 6.78 -16.81 -2.96
C SER A 194 6.64 -16.26 -4.38
N TYR A 195 5.46 -15.79 -4.78
CA TYR A 195 5.24 -15.24 -6.12
C TYR A 195 6.12 -14.01 -6.42
N VAL A 196 6.50 -13.24 -5.40
CA VAL A 196 7.41 -12.10 -5.57
C VAL A 196 8.80 -12.58 -6.01
N ASN A 197 9.31 -13.62 -5.35
CA ASN A 197 10.57 -14.24 -5.71
C ASN A 197 10.49 -14.93 -7.09
N THR A 198 9.34 -15.53 -7.42
CA THR A 198 9.11 -16.16 -8.72
C THR A 198 9.14 -15.11 -9.85
N ALA A 199 8.48 -13.98 -9.66
CA ALA A 199 8.39 -12.94 -10.67
C ALA A 199 9.71 -12.17 -10.84
N LEU A 200 10.30 -11.71 -9.75
CA LEU A 200 11.49 -10.83 -9.78
C LEU A 200 12.82 -11.60 -9.86
N GLY A 201 12.86 -12.88 -9.44
CA GLY A 201 14.08 -13.67 -9.47
C GLY A 201 15.24 -12.98 -8.73
N GLU A 202 16.39 -12.85 -9.39
CA GLU A 202 17.57 -12.18 -8.84
C GLU A 202 17.35 -10.67 -8.61
N ASN A 203 16.39 -10.05 -9.30
CA ASN A 203 16.07 -8.64 -9.18
C ASN A 203 15.45 -8.27 -7.82
N VAL A 204 14.97 -9.23 -7.04
CA VAL A 204 14.56 -9.02 -5.64
C VAL A 204 15.64 -8.29 -4.84
N SER A 205 16.91 -8.64 -5.06
CA SER A 205 18.05 -8.03 -4.35
C SER A 205 18.34 -6.57 -4.76
N THR A 206 17.75 -6.08 -5.85
CA THR A 206 17.92 -4.70 -6.33
C THR A 206 16.94 -3.72 -5.69
N ILE A 207 15.90 -4.23 -5.03
CA ILE A 207 14.85 -3.43 -4.40
C ILE A 207 15.10 -3.40 -2.88
N ASP A 208 14.96 -2.22 -2.29
CA ASP A 208 15.09 -2.05 -0.84
C ASP A 208 14.13 -2.98 -0.08
N PRO A 209 14.61 -3.75 0.93
CA PRO A 209 13.77 -4.69 1.68
C PRO A 209 12.56 -4.03 2.36
N ALA A 210 12.66 -2.76 2.78
CA ALA A 210 11.53 -2.05 3.36
C ALA A 210 10.46 -1.71 2.32
N THR A 211 10.85 -1.49 1.07
CA THR A 211 9.92 -1.34 -0.06
C THR A 211 9.25 -2.67 -0.37
N LEU A 212 10.01 -3.76 -0.47
CA LEU A 212 9.48 -5.09 -0.75
C LEU A 212 8.54 -5.60 0.34
N SER A 213 8.78 -5.28 1.61
CA SER A 213 7.91 -5.71 2.72
C SER A 213 6.47 -5.21 2.57
N CYS A 214 6.28 -4.01 2.04
CA CYS A 214 4.96 -3.50 1.66
C CYS A 214 4.56 -3.98 0.26
N GLY A 215 5.51 -3.92 -0.68
CA GLY A 215 5.33 -4.25 -2.08
C GLY A 215 4.97 -5.70 -2.36
N GLN A 216 5.17 -6.63 -1.43
CA GLN A 216 4.68 -8.00 -1.61
C GLN A 216 3.15 -8.13 -1.60
N CYS A 217 2.40 -7.06 -1.27
CA CYS A 217 0.95 -7.02 -1.31
C CYS A 217 0.42 -5.76 -2.02
N HIS A 218 1.16 -4.65 -1.95
CA HIS A 218 0.82 -3.37 -2.57
C HIS A 218 1.49 -3.24 -3.94
N ILE A 219 1.04 -4.07 -4.88
CA ILE A 219 1.55 -4.22 -6.24
C ILE A 219 0.43 -4.41 -7.25
N GLU A 220 0.73 -4.21 -8.51
CA GLU A 220 -0.07 -4.71 -9.61
C GLU A 220 0.11 -6.23 -9.72
N TYR A 221 -0.99 -6.95 -9.77
CA TYR A 221 -1.00 -8.41 -9.86
C TYR A 221 -2.20 -8.91 -10.66
N TYR A 222 -2.10 -10.15 -11.10
CA TYR A 222 -3.21 -10.89 -11.68
C TYR A 222 -3.23 -12.32 -11.13
N PHE A 223 -4.37 -12.98 -11.33
CA PHE A 223 -4.48 -14.41 -11.05
C PHE A 223 -4.34 -15.21 -12.35
N THR A 224 -3.43 -16.16 -12.37
CA THR A 224 -3.26 -17.01 -13.55
C THR A 224 -4.59 -17.70 -13.90
N PRO A 225 -4.92 -17.85 -15.20
CA PRO A 225 -6.18 -18.49 -15.59
C PRO A 225 -6.33 -19.94 -15.14
N ALA A 226 -5.21 -20.69 -15.10
CA ALA A 226 -5.21 -22.12 -14.86
C ALA A 226 -5.40 -22.50 -13.39
N ASP A 227 -4.60 -21.94 -12.50
CA ASP A 227 -4.46 -22.36 -11.11
C ASP A 227 -4.67 -21.23 -10.10
N LYS A 228 -5.04 -20.03 -10.59
CA LYS A 228 -5.33 -18.85 -9.76
C LYS A 228 -4.16 -18.40 -8.91
N GLU A 229 -2.95 -18.78 -9.27
CA GLU A 229 -1.75 -18.26 -8.64
C GLU A 229 -1.68 -16.74 -8.79
N THR A 230 -1.28 -16.08 -7.74
CA THR A 230 -0.99 -14.64 -7.79
C THR A 230 0.34 -14.41 -8.50
N MET A 231 0.35 -13.56 -9.53
CA MET A 231 1.55 -13.24 -10.31
C MET A 231 1.69 -11.75 -10.56
N MET A 232 2.94 -11.30 -10.70
CA MET A 232 3.26 -9.92 -11.09
C MET A 232 3.46 -9.86 -12.61
N PRO A 233 2.99 -8.80 -13.30
CA PRO A 233 3.11 -8.66 -14.74
C PRO A 233 4.46 -8.06 -15.19
N TYR A 234 5.53 -8.28 -14.43
CA TYR A 234 6.88 -7.77 -14.70
C TYR A 234 7.92 -8.59 -13.94
N SER A 235 9.17 -8.48 -14.37
CA SER A 235 10.33 -9.16 -13.76
C SER A 235 11.42 -8.21 -13.24
N SER A 236 11.31 -6.91 -13.52
CA SER A 236 12.27 -5.89 -13.08
C SER A 236 11.60 -4.54 -12.82
N VAL A 237 12.31 -3.62 -12.17
CA VAL A 237 11.81 -2.26 -11.88
C VAL A 237 11.59 -1.46 -13.17
N GLU A 238 12.38 -1.70 -14.21
CA GLU A 238 12.26 -1.03 -15.51
C GLU A 238 10.95 -1.39 -16.22
N GLU A 239 10.39 -2.56 -15.92
CA GLU A 239 9.13 -3.06 -16.47
C GLU A 239 7.90 -2.64 -15.66
N MET A 240 8.08 -1.96 -14.54
CA MET A 240 6.98 -1.46 -13.67
C MET A 240 6.30 -0.20 -14.23
N THR A 241 6.36 0.05 -15.53
CA THR A 241 5.66 1.16 -16.16
C THR A 241 4.27 0.73 -16.65
N PRO A 242 3.27 1.63 -16.68
CA PRO A 242 1.94 1.29 -17.18
C PRO A 242 1.97 0.70 -18.59
N GLU A 243 2.85 1.20 -19.45
CA GLU A 243 3.00 0.75 -20.83
C GLU A 243 3.55 -0.67 -20.92
N ALA A 244 4.56 -1.01 -20.09
CA ALA A 244 5.14 -2.36 -20.07
C ALA A 244 4.16 -3.38 -19.47
N ILE A 245 3.46 -3.02 -18.40
CA ILE A 245 2.42 -3.84 -17.78
C ILE A 245 1.28 -4.12 -18.77
N LEU A 246 0.80 -3.09 -19.47
CA LEU A 246 -0.23 -3.25 -20.49
C LEU A 246 0.24 -4.19 -21.61
N ALA A 247 1.48 -3.98 -22.11
CA ALA A 247 2.04 -4.84 -23.15
C ALA A 247 2.18 -6.31 -22.69
N TYR A 248 2.48 -6.53 -21.41
CA TYR A 248 2.52 -7.86 -20.82
C TYR A 248 1.14 -8.54 -20.86
N TYR A 249 0.09 -7.84 -20.45
CA TYR A 249 -1.29 -8.35 -20.48
C TYR A 249 -1.79 -8.57 -21.92
N ASP A 250 -1.49 -7.64 -22.84
CA ASP A 250 -1.84 -7.77 -24.26
C ASP A 250 -1.20 -9.01 -24.88
N ALA A 251 0.07 -9.29 -24.55
CA ALA A 251 0.77 -10.47 -25.07
C ALA A 251 0.13 -11.82 -24.62
N MET A 252 -0.59 -11.82 -23.50
CA MET A 252 -1.31 -12.99 -22.99
C MET A 252 -2.80 -13.00 -23.37
N ASP A 253 -3.29 -11.97 -24.08
CA ASP A 253 -4.73 -11.75 -24.29
C ASP A 253 -5.52 -11.73 -22.95
N PHE A 254 -4.89 -11.23 -21.87
CA PHE A 254 -5.46 -11.21 -20.54
C PHE A 254 -6.38 -10.00 -20.34
N ALA A 255 -7.49 -10.24 -19.65
CA ALA A 255 -8.37 -9.18 -19.13
C ALA A 255 -8.98 -9.66 -17.80
N ASP A 256 -9.19 -8.72 -16.88
CA ASP A 256 -9.88 -9.04 -15.62
C ASP A 256 -11.34 -9.41 -15.86
N TRP A 257 -11.99 -8.72 -16.82
CA TRP A 257 -13.36 -9.03 -17.21
C TRP A 257 -13.69 -8.53 -18.63
N THR A 258 -14.79 -9.03 -19.15
CA THR A 258 -15.45 -8.48 -20.33
C THR A 258 -16.69 -7.73 -19.88
N GLN A 259 -16.79 -6.43 -20.21
CA GLN A 259 -17.96 -5.64 -19.86
C GLN A 259 -19.19 -6.13 -20.62
N GLU A 260 -20.28 -6.40 -19.91
CA GLU A 260 -21.47 -7.07 -20.47
C GLU A 260 -22.15 -6.27 -21.58
N SER A 261 -22.29 -4.95 -21.40
CA SER A 261 -23.02 -4.11 -22.34
C SER A 261 -22.25 -3.76 -23.62
N THR A 262 -20.91 -3.73 -23.57
CA THR A 262 -20.08 -3.31 -24.73
C THR A 262 -19.26 -4.44 -25.34
N GLY A 263 -19.03 -5.52 -24.60
CA GLY A 263 -18.11 -6.58 -24.98
C GLY A 263 -16.63 -6.19 -24.90
N ALA A 264 -16.31 -5.04 -24.31
CA ALA A 264 -14.94 -4.58 -24.17
C ALA A 264 -14.19 -5.42 -23.10
N LYS A 265 -12.97 -5.87 -23.44
CA LYS A 265 -12.05 -6.47 -22.49
C LYS A 265 -11.40 -5.37 -21.66
N LEU A 266 -11.47 -5.47 -20.35
CA LEU A 266 -11.02 -4.44 -19.43
C LEU A 266 -10.06 -5.00 -18.39
N LEU A 267 -9.14 -4.14 -17.94
CA LEU A 267 -8.19 -4.36 -16.86
C LEU A 267 -8.49 -3.41 -15.71
N LYS A 268 -8.34 -3.88 -14.49
CA LYS A 268 -8.34 -3.05 -13.29
C LYS A 268 -6.93 -3.00 -12.73
N ALA A 269 -6.31 -1.82 -12.68
CA ALA A 269 -5.11 -1.65 -11.87
C ALA A 269 -5.44 -2.03 -10.42
N GLN A 270 -4.70 -2.98 -9.85
CA GLN A 270 -5.01 -3.53 -8.52
C GLN A 270 -4.49 -2.61 -7.41
N HIS A 271 -3.21 -2.72 -7.07
CA HIS A 271 -2.55 -1.97 -6.00
C HIS A 271 -1.17 -1.47 -6.43
N PRO A 272 -1.06 -0.61 -7.50
CA PRO A 272 0.22 -0.25 -8.13
C PRO A 272 1.03 0.76 -7.30
N GLU A 273 1.03 0.65 -5.97
CA GLU A 273 1.72 1.57 -5.09
C GLU A 273 3.24 1.41 -5.18
N MET A 274 3.75 0.17 -5.23
CA MET A 274 5.18 -0.07 -5.34
C MET A 274 5.72 0.41 -6.69
N GLU A 275 5.02 0.13 -7.78
CA GLU A 275 5.36 0.57 -9.14
C GLU A 275 5.38 2.09 -9.23
N THR A 276 4.34 2.73 -8.74
CA THR A 276 4.22 4.20 -8.73
C THR A 276 5.35 4.84 -7.91
N TYR A 277 5.72 4.22 -6.79
CA TYR A 277 6.83 4.69 -5.97
C TYR A 277 8.17 4.52 -6.68
N LEU A 278 8.51 3.30 -7.12
CA LEU A 278 9.83 2.98 -7.69
C LEU A 278 10.10 3.69 -9.02
N THR A 279 9.10 3.86 -9.87
CA THR A 279 9.23 4.60 -11.12
C THR A 279 9.13 6.11 -10.93
N GLY A 280 8.63 6.55 -9.78
CA GLY A 280 8.39 7.94 -9.46
C GLY A 280 9.64 8.74 -9.10
N LYS A 281 9.44 10.06 -8.92
CA LYS A 281 10.52 11.00 -8.55
C LYS A 281 11.00 10.81 -7.12
N HIS A 282 10.15 10.34 -6.22
CA HIS A 282 10.47 10.21 -4.80
C HIS A 282 11.55 9.16 -4.56
N ALA A 283 11.44 7.99 -5.15
CA ALA A 283 12.47 6.96 -5.05
C ALA A 283 13.81 7.44 -5.63
N LYS A 284 13.77 8.12 -6.79
CA LYS A 284 14.97 8.56 -7.52
C LYS A 284 15.70 9.75 -6.88
N LEU A 285 14.94 10.71 -6.28
CA LEU A 285 15.51 11.98 -5.83
C LEU A 285 15.75 12.02 -4.33
N LEU A 286 14.96 11.33 -3.54
CA LEU A 286 14.94 11.49 -2.08
C LEU A 286 15.47 10.27 -1.33
N ASN A 287 15.75 9.18 -2.03
CA ASN A 287 16.14 7.91 -1.40
C ASN A 287 15.23 7.53 -0.22
N CYS A 288 13.93 7.86 -0.35
CA CYS A 288 12.93 7.57 0.68
C CYS A 288 12.53 6.11 0.57
N ALA A 289 12.47 5.40 1.67
CA ALA A 289 11.86 4.08 1.69
C ALA A 289 10.34 4.17 1.49
N PHE A 290 9.75 3.19 0.80
CA PHE A 290 8.31 3.15 0.48
C PHE A 290 7.41 3.31 1.71
N ASN A 291 7.80 2.72 2.84
CA ASN A 291 7.11 2.82 4.13
C ASN A 291 7.10 4.25 4.73
N SER A 292 7.97 5.15 4.28
CA SER A 292 7.94 6.56 4.67
C SER A 292 6.71 7.30 4.12
N PHE A 293 5.99 6.71 3.16
CA PHE A 293 4.76 7.26 2.56
C PHE A 293 3.47 6.82 3.26
N ALA A 294 3.51 5.78 4.08
CA ALA A 294 2.33 5.35 4.83
C ALA A 294 1.64 6.50 5.62
N PRO A 295 2.38 7.44 6.26
CA PRO A 295 1.78 8.60 6.89
C PRO A 295 1.16 9.59 5.89
N VAL A 296 1.67 9.70 4.66
CA VAL A 296 1.17 10.65 3.65
C VAL A 296 -0.17 10.18 3.08
N LEU A 297 -0.34 8.88 2.88
CA LEU A 297 -1.63 8.31 2.47
C LEU A 297 -2.71 8.50 3.54
N SER A 298 -2.35 8.33 4.82
CA SER A 298 -3.25 8.65 5.93
C SER A 298 -3.58 10.14 6.01
N TRP A 299 -2.65 11.03 5.63
CA TRP A 299 -2.85 12.47 5.58
C TRP A 299 -3.81 12.88 4.45
N VAL A 300 -3.71 12.27 3.28
CA VAL A 300 -4.63 12.52 2.15
C VAL A 300 -6.05 12.07 2.49
N GLN A 301 -6.20 10.95 3.20
CA GLN A 301 -7.50 10.49 3.71
C GLN A 301 -8.04 11.42 4.80
N SER A 302 -7.21 11.87 5.74
CA SER A 302 -7.60 12.82 6.80
C SER A 302 -7.94 14.21 6.24
N ALA A 303 -7.22 14.70 5.23
CA ALA A 303 -7.51 16.00 4.58
C ALA A 303 -8.85 15.97 3.85
N LYS A 304 -9.28 14.84 3.29
CA LYS A 304 -10.62 14.68 2.69
C LYS A 304 -11.72 14.69 3.74
N SER A 305 -11.48 14.14 4.94
CA SER A 305 -12.49 14.14 6.03
C SER A 305 -12.65 15.51 6.72
N MET A 306 -11.71 16.45 6.55
CA MET A 306 -11.82 17.82 7.07
C MET A 306 -12.45 18.79 6.05
N ALA A 307 -12.68 18.38 4.84
CA ALA A 307 -13.29 19.18 3.77
C ALA A 307 -14.77 18.84 3.52
N SER A 308 -15.33 17.89 4.28
CA SER A 308 -16.75 17.56 4.37
C SER A 308 -17.32 18.06 5.71
#